data_c08fae14d4e2fb70da396e85e01dd37a
#
_entry.id   c08fae14d4e2fb70da396e85e01dd37a
#
_cell.length_a   1.000
_cell.length_b   1.000
_cell.length_c   1.000
_cell.angle_alpha   90.00
_cell.angle_beta   90.00
_cell.angle_gamma   90.00
#
_symmetry.space_group_name_H-M   'P 1'
#
loop_
_entity.id
_entity.type
_entity.pdbx_description
1 polymer ?
#
loop_
_entity_poly.entity_id
_entity_poly.type
_entity_poly.pdbx_seq_one_letter_code
_entity_poly.pdbx_strand_id
1 'polypeptide(L)'
;MGGDDARLRAVVSLAQAMAAAHTPRGCWRAAALGACEALGGSFAALSVWERGRGRLRVLVNAGDRAEGEEEFPDEETYPVHQFPEITEFLHERWAGGGEPDAWVETAEGPVEPAPADGGRGAGVAGARGYGHGYCHQRVAALRRRGRGCCVVAPIVLHGRAWGELYVARPVGEPVFGRADADFATVLAAVVAAGISQTERLEEVRKLAFTDPLTGLANRRAVDMRLDEAVERHRVDGSVVSLVVCDLNGLKWVNDTHGHAVGDRLLERFGSVLSRCGARLPGALSARLGGDEFCLLAVGPGADEVVAVATELCERAGELEFGNGVACGIASTGDPIGPVVSARRLFRLADAAQYRAKAARSLEPVVAGRDGEVIRLADSPPKPAHDRRRLRGNHP
;
A
#
# COMPACT_ATOMS: atom_id res chain seq x y z
N MET A 1 -25.59 33.65 -9.06
CA MET A 1 -24.13 33.84 -9.22
C MET A 1 -23.28 33.43 -8.01
N GLY A 2 -23.71 33.63 -6.74
CA GLY A 2 -22.88 33.26 -5.58
C GLY A 2 -22.75 31.77 -5.23
N GLY A 3 -23.75 30.94 -5.59
CA GLY A 3 -23.74 29.52 -5.26
C GLY A 3 -22.83 28.66 -6.13
N ASP A 4 -22.79 28.94 -7.44
CA ASP A 4 -21.95 28.18 -8.37
C ASP A 4 -20.46 28.49 -8.15
N ASP A 5 -20.12 29.73 -7.81
CA ASP A 5 -18.75 30.11 -7.43
C ASP A 5 -18.29 29.42 -6.15
N ALA A 6 -19.18 29.20 -5.19
CA ALA A 6 -18.84 28.49 -3.95
C ALA A 6 -18.60 27.00 -4.20
N ARG A 7 -19.45 26.36 -5.03
CA ARG A 7 -19.28 24.95 -5.44
C ARG A 7 -17.99 24.73 -6.23
N LEU A 8 -17.68 25.65 -7.16
CA LEU A 8 -16.43 25.56 -7.92
C LEU A 8 -15.20 25.66 -7.01
N ARG A 9 -15.20 26.60 -6.04
CA ARG A 9 -14.11 26.71 -5.06
C ARG A 9 -14.00 25.44 -4.20
N ALA A 10 -15.11 24.82 -3.79
CA ALA A 10 -15.11 23.59 -3.03
C ALA A 10 -14.47 22.43 -3.83
N VAL A 11 -14.77 22.31 -5.13
CA VAL A 11 -14.14 21.33 -6.02
C VAL A 11 -12.63 21.54 -6.09
N VAL A 12 -12.19 22.79 -6.27
CA VAL A 12 -10.75 23.11 -6.32
C VAL A 12 -10.06 22.78 -5.01
N SER A 13 -10.67 23.18 -3.88
CA SER A 13 -10.14 22.90 -2.53
C SER A 13 -10.01 21.40 -2.27
N LEU A 14 -11.04 20.60 -2.62
CA LEU A 14 -11.01 19.15 -2.54
C LEU A 14 -9.86 18.55 -3.36
N ALA A 15 -9.74 18.96 -4.64
CA ALA A 15 -8.69 18.46 -5.53
C ALA A 15 -7.29 18.79 -4.98
N GLN A 16 -7.08 20.00 -4.47
CA GLN A 16 -5.82 20.43 -3.87
C GLN A 16 -5.49 19.66 -2.59
N ALA A 17 -6.47 19.45 -1.70
CA ALA A 17 -6.28 18.68 -0.48
C ALA A 17 -5.90 17.21 -0.77
N MET A 18 -6.54 16.59 -1.76
CA MET A 18 -6.18 15.22 -2.19
C MET A 18 -4.80 15.17 -2.84
N ALA A 19 -4.44 16.16 -3.67
CA ALA A 19 -3.13 16.24 -4.30
C ALA A 19 -1.97 16.46 -3.31
N ALA A 20 -2.24 17.13 -2.18
CA ALA A 20 -1.28 17.32 -1.10
C ALA A 20 -1.09 16.08 -0.21
N ALA A 21 -1.93 15.08 -0.33
CA ALA A 21 -1.83 13.86 0.46
C ALA A 21 -0.71 12.95 -0.06
N HIS A 22 0.17 12.52 0.85
CA HIS A 22 1.33 11.68 0.51
C HIS A 22 1.10 10.17 0.71
N THR A 23 -0.06 9.80 1.25
CA THR A 23 -0.42 8.41 1.54
C THR A 23 -1.87 8.12 1.12
N PRO A 24 -2.22 6.85 0.82
CA PRO A 24 -3.60 6.47 0.52
C PRO A 24 -4.59 6.87 1.63
N ARG A 25 -4.25 6.63 2.90
CA ARG A 25 -5.10 7.04 4.04
C ARG A 25 -5.31 8.56 4.10
N GLY A 26 -4.24 9.34 3.85
CA GLY A 26 -4.32 10.79 3.76
C GLY A 26 -5.23 11.28 2.62
N CYS A 27 -5.15 10.63 1.46
CA CYS A 27 -5.99 10.91 0.31
C CYS A 27 -7.47 10.60 0.61
N TRP A 28 -7.77 9.44 1.20
CA TRP A 28 -9.14 9.07 1.60
C TRP A 28 -9.75 10.05 2.61
N ARG A 29 -8.94 10.44 3.62
CA ARG A 29 -9.37 11.44 4.62
C ARG A 29 -9.66 12.79 3.98
N ALA A 30 -8.78 13.28 3.10
CA ALA A 30 -8.97 14.53 2.38
C ALA A 30 -10.22 14.48 1.50
N ALA A 31 -10.48 13.35 0.83
CA ALA A 31 -11.67 13.14 0.02
C ALA A 31 -12.96 13.22 0.85
N ALA A 32 -13.02 12.49 1.97
CA ALA A 32 -14.19 12.45 2.82
C ALA A 32 -14.47 13.82 3.49
N LEU A 33 -13.44 14.46 4.08
CA LEU A 33 -13.59 15.78 4.71
C LEU A 33 -13.97 16.85 3.70
N GLY A 34 -13.26 16.92 2.57
CA GLY A 34 -13.56 17.95 1.56
C GLY A 34 -14.96 17.80 0.95
N ALA A 35 -15.43 16.57 0.76
CA ALA A 35 -16.81 16.34 0.30
C ALA A 35 -17.85 16.68 1.38
N CYS A 36 -17.55 16.38 2.65
CA CYS A 36 -18.38 16.76 3.80
C CYS A 36 -18.59 18.27 3.86
N GLU A 37 -17.50 19.03 3.83
CA GLU A 37 -17.51 20.50 3.83
C GLU A 37 -18.24 21.07 2.60
N ALA A 38 -17.95 20.54 1.42
CA ALA A 38 -18.54 21.00 0.15
C ALA A 38 -20.07 20.84 0.10
N LEU A 39 -20.61 19.80 0.72
CA LEU A 39 -22.04 19.49 0.78
C LEU A 39 -22.71 20.03 2.05
N GLY A 40 -21.98 20.66 2.97
CA GLY A 40 -22.49 21.08 4.25
C GLY A 40 -23.03 19.91 5.07
N GLY A 41 -22.31 18.78 5.03
CA GLY A 41 -22.57 17.63 5.88
C GLY A 41 -21.85 17.75 7.22
N SER A 42 -22.22 16.91 8.18
CA SER A 42 -21.48 16.78 9.44
C SER A 42 -20.60 15.53 9.49
N PHE A 43 -20.90 14.54 8.66
CA PHE A 43 -20.19 13.27 8.58
C PHE A 43 -20.02 12.84 7.12
N ALA A 44 -18.87 12.23 6.83
CA ALA A 44 -18.64 11.57 5.55
C ALA A 44 -17.89 10.25 5.72
N ALA A 45 -18.12 9.33 4.81
CA ALA A 45 -17.38 8.08 4.71
C ALA A 45 -17.02 7.78 3.26
N LEU A 46 -15.90 7.11 3.10
CA LEU A 46 -15.46 6.54 1.84
C LEU A 46 -15.39 5.02 1.98
N SER A 47 -16.07 4.30 1.11
CA SER A 47 -16.11 2.84 1.14
C SER A 47 -15.65 2.26 -0.19
N VAL A 48 -14.97 1.11 -0.14
CA VAL A 48 -14.54 0.35 -1.33
C VAL A 48 -15.34 -0.93 -1.47
N TRP A 49 -15.68 -1.30 -2.69
CA TRP A 49 -16.36 -2.55 -2.97
C TRP A 49 -15.39 -3.71 -3.19
N GLU A 50 -15.32 -4.58 -2.20
CA GLU A 50 -14.57 -5.85 -2.27
C GLU A 50 -15.41 -6.91 -3.00
N ARG A 51 -15.37 -6.91 -4.33
CA ARG A 51 -16.20 -7.78 -5.20
C ARG A 51 -16.06 -9.27 -4.89
N GLY A 52 -14.84 -9.75 -4.71
CA GLY A 52 -14.56 -11.15 -4.39
C GLY A 52 -15.13 -11.62 -3.05
N ARG A 53 -15.48 -10.66 -2.17
CA ARG A 53 -16.07 -10.91 -0.85
C ARG A 53 -17.52 -10.48 -0.76
N GLY A 54 -18.07 -9.86 -1.81
CA GLY A 54 -19.45 -9.39 -1.84
C GLY A 54 -19.80 -8.36 -0.78
N ARG A 55 -18.86 -7.46 -0.43
CA ARG A 55 -19.05 -6.48 0.64
C ARG A 55 -18.46 -5.12 0.31
N LEU A 56 -19.05 -4.07 0.89
CA LEU A 56 -18.45 -2.76 1.03
C LEU A 56 -17.60 -2.73 2.29
N ARG A 57 -16.35 -2.28 2.18
CA ARG A 57 -15.49 -2.01 3.34
C ARG A 57 -15.27 -0.51 3.47
N VAL A 58 -15.52 0.01 4.66
CA VAL A 58 -15.26 1.42 4.99
C VAL A 58 -13.75 1.64 5.07
N LEU A 59 -13.26 2.65 4.36
CA LEU A 59 -11.85 3.05 4.34
C LEU A 59 -11.55 4.17 5.31
N VAL A 60 -12.51 5.09 5.46
CA VAL A 60 -12.39 6.24 6.34
C VAL A 60 -13.77 6.75 6.73
N ASN A 61 -13.90 7.15 7.99
CA ASN A 61 -14.99 7.91 8.57
C ASN A 61 -14.46 9.28 9.00
N ALA A 62 -15.06 10.37 8.54
CA ALA A 62 -14.62 11.74 8.77
C ALA A 62 -15.74 12.65 9.25
N GLY A 63 -15.43 13.69 10.00
CA GLY A 63 -16.41 14.61 10.62
C GLY A 63 -16.94 14.07 11.95
N ASP A 64 -18.23 14.36 12.25
CA ASP A 64 -18.88 13.98 13.50
C ASP A 64 -19.20 12.50 13.52
N ARG A 65 -18.33 11.71 14.13
CA ARG A 65 -18.46 10.27 14.26
C ARG A 65 -19.36 9.89 15.43
N ALA A 66 -20.23 8.92 15.20
CA ALA A 66 -21.04 8.35 16.27
C ALA A 66 -20.17 7.50 17.22
N GLU A 67 -20.70 7.18 18.40
CA GLU A 67 -20.01 6.31 19.36
C GLU A 67 -19.66 4.95 18.72
N GLY A 68 -18.40 4.54 18.85
CA GLY A 68 -17.87 3.33 18.25
C GLY A 68 -17.45 3.44 16.78
N GLU A 69 -17.61 4.58 16.12
CA GLU A 69 -17.05 4.80 14.78
C GLU A 69 -15.59 5.25 14.84
N GLU A 70 -14.68 4.43 14.29
CA GLU A 70 -13.27 4.76 14.15
C GLU A 70 -12.99 5.53 12.86
N GLU A 71 -11.96 6.39 12.84
CA GLU A 71 -11.59 7.15 11.64
C GLU A 71 -11.15 6.23 10.51
N PHE A 72 -10.35 5.21 10.81
CA PHE A 72 -9.88 4.20 9.87
C PHE A 72 -10.21 2.81 10.41
N PRO A 73 -11.46 2.35 10.23
CA PRO A 73 -11.88 1.07 10.79
C PRO A 73 -11.22 -0.10 10.05
N ASP A 74 -10.73 -1.07 10.79
CA ASP A 74 -10.12 -2.28 10.18
C ASP A 74 -11.18 -3.27 9.69
N GLU A 75 -12.33 -3.37 10.37
CA GLU A 75 -13.34 -4.42 10.13
C GLU A 75 -14.75 -3.89 9.80
N GLU A 76 -14.97 -2.59 9.63
CA GLU A 76 -16.29 -2.06 9.28
C GLU A 76 -16.64 -2.43 7.84
N THR A 77 -17.57 -3.40 7.71
CA THR A 77 -17.99 -3.92 6.41
C THR A 77 -19.50 -4.11 6.34
N TYR A 78 -20.05 -3.92 5.13
CA TYR A 78 -21.47 -4.08 4.84
C TYR A 78 -21.67 -5.08 3.69
N PRO A 79 -22.40 -6.20 3.90
CA PRO A 79 -22.69 -7.15 2.83
C PRO A 79 -23.51 -6.52 1.71
N VAL A 80 -23.05 -6.57 0.48
CA VAL A 80 -23.66 -5.89 -0.69
C VAL A 80 -25.10 -6.36 -0.94
N HIS A 81 -25.41 -7.65 -0.66
CA HIS A 81 -26.77 -8.18 -0.80
C HIS A 81 -27.82 -7.53 0.11
N GLN A 82 -27.38 -6.79 1.14
CA GLN A 82 -28.26 -6.01 2.02
C GLN A 82 -28.54 -4.60 1.48
N PHE A 83 -27.87 -4.21 0.38
CA PHE A 83 -27.99 -2.92 -0.28
C PHE A 83 -28.33 -3.14 -1.76
N PRO A 84 -29.59 -3.48 -2.10
CA PRO A 84 -30.00 -3.79 -3.47
C PRO A 84 -29.71 -2.63 -4.44
N GLU A 85 -29.77 -1.39 -3.96
CA GLU A 85 -29.40 -0.19 -4.73
C GLU A 85 -27.96 -0.23 -5.24
N ILE A 86 -27.03 -0.86 -4.50
CA ILE A 86 -25.65 -1.02 -4.94
C ILE A 86 -25.58 -2.05 -6.08
N THR A 87 -26.31 -3.16 -5.97
CA THR A 87 -26.33 -4.21 -6.98
C THR A 87 -27.02 -3.77 -8.26
N GLU A 88 -28.14 -3.06 -8.16
CA GLU A 88 -28.84 -2.46 -9.31
C GLU A 88 -27.97 -1.41 -10.02
N PHE A 89 -27.37 -0.51 -9.27
CA PHE A 89 -26.48 0.51 -9.80
C PHE A 89 -25.25 -0.06 -10.48
N LEU A 90 -24.70 -1.13 -9.93
CA LEU A 90 -23.40 -1.67 -10.34
C LEU A 90 -23.51 -2.64 -11.53
N HIS A 91 -24.67 -3.19 -11.82
CA HIS A 91 -24.84 -4.21 -12.87
C HIS A 91 -25.82 -3.83 -13.97
N GLU A 92 -26.99 -3.30 -13.66
CA GLU A 92 -28.04 -3.12 -14.66
C GLU A 92 -28.01 -1.74 -15.34
N ARG A 93 -27.90 -0.67 -14.61
CA ARG A 93 -27.85 0.69 -15.20
C ARG A 93 -26.57 0.93 -16.00
N TRP A 94 -25.48 0.38 -15.53
CA TRP A 94 -24.18 0.58 -16.16
C TRP A 94 -23.94 -0.31 -17.37
N ALA A 95 -24.37 -1.55 -17.32
CA ALA A 95 -24.41 -2.42 -18.48
C ALA A 95 -25.32 -1.85 -19.59
N GLY A 96 -26.31 -1.04 -19.22
CA GLY A 96 -27.21 -0.31 -20.11
C GLY A 96 -26.73 1.06 -20.59
N GLY A 97 -25.51 1.52 -20.22
CA GLY A 97 -24.94 2.82 -20.65
C GLY A 97 -25.42 4.03 -19.83
N GLY A 98 -25.99 3.83 -18.65
CA GLY A 98 -26.36 4.92 -17.75
C GLY A 98 -25.17 5.49 -16.98
N GLU A 99 -25.20 6.80 -16.68
CA GLU A 99 -24.20 7.43 -15.81
C GLU A 99 -24.49 7.12 -14.34
N PRO A 100 -23.45 7.01 -13.49
CA PRO A 100 -23.59 6.77 -12.06
C PRO A 100 -24.00 8.08 -11.36
N ASP A 101 -25.28 8.26 -11.11
CA ASP A 101 -25.78 9.42 -10.38
C ASP A 101 -25.82 9.17 -8.88
N ALA A 102 -25.56 10.21 -8.09
CA ALA A 102 -25.77 10.19 -6.67
C ALA A 102 -27.27 10.21 -6.32
N TRP A 103 -27.60 9.65 -5.16
CA TRP A 103 -28.97 9.66 -4.64
C TRP A 103 -29.03 10.07 -3.19
N VAL A 104 -30.22 10.45 -2.74
CA VAL A 104 -30.47 10.89 -1.36
C VAL A 104 -31.35 9.88 -0.65
N GLU A 105 -30.99 9.56 0.60
CA GLU A 105 -31.81 8.76 1.52
C GLU A 105 -32.06 9.52 2.82
N THR A 106 -33.22 9.31 3.43
CA THR A 106 -33.57 9.91 4.73
C THR A 106 -33.82 8.82 5.77
N ALA A 107 -33.73 9.20 7.02
CA ALA A 107 -34.12 8.33 8.14
C ALA A 107 -35.59 7.91 8.11
N GLU A 108 -36.45 8.61 7.35
CA GLU A 108 -37.87 8.31 7.18
C GLU A 108 -38.14 7.36 6.00
N GLY A 109 -37.19 7.23 5.08
CA GLY A 109 -37.27 6.41 3.87
C GLY A 109 -36.77 7.15 2.63
N PRO A 110 -36.92 6.59 1.43
CA PRO A 110 -36.51 7.24 0.18
C PRO A 110 -37.32 8.48 -0.10
N VAL A 111 -36.66 9.55 -0.55
CA VAL A 111 -37.33 10.78 -1.02
C VAL A 111 -37.84 10.54 -2.43
N GLU A 112 -39.17 10.52 -2.64
CA GLU A 112 -39.72 10.54 -3.99
C GLU A 112 -39.30 11.84 -4.71
N PRO A 113 -38.81 11.79 -5.95
CA PRO A 113 -38.53 12.99 -6.72
C PRO A 113 -39.83 13.72 -6.95
N ALA A 114 -39.90 15.02 -6.61
CA ALA A 114 -41.04 15.86 -6.88
C ALA A 114 -41.39 15.78 -8.38
N PRO A 115 -42.70 15.70 -8.74
CA PRO A 115 -43.10 15.66 -10.13
C PRO A 115 -42.61 16.91 -10.85
N ALA A 116 -41.90 16.74 -11.95
CA ALA A 116 -41.48 17.83 -12.81
C ALA A 116 -42.72 18.51 -13.41
N ASP A 117 -42.92 19.79 -13.11
CA ASP A 117 -43.94 20.61 -13.74
C ASP A 117 -43.82 20.57 -15.27
N GLY A 118 -44.87 20.08 -15.90
CA GLY A 118 -45.29 20.40 -17.27
C GLY A 118 -44.32 20.19 -18.42
N GLY A 119 -44.05 18.93 -18.83
CA GLY A 119 -43.42 18.63 -20.09
C GLY A 119 -43.83 17.25 -20.60
N ARG A 120 -44.70 17.21 -21.64
CA ARG A 120 -45.02 15.98 -22.39
C ARG A 120 -43.77 15.47 -23.06
N GLY A 121 -43.39 14.24 -22.83
CA GLY A 121 -42.58 13.50 -23.76
C GLY A 121 -41.53 12.59 -23.13
N ALA A 122 -41.66 11.32 -23.47
CA ALA A 122 -40.74 10.22 -23.30
C ALA A 122 -40.66 9.61 -21.89
N GLY A 123 -41.28 8.45 -21.76
CA GLY A 123 -41.30 7.64 -20.59
C GLY A 123 -39.90 7.29 -20.06
N VAL A 124 -39.54 7.83 -18.92
CA VAL A 124 -38.48 7.28 -18.09
C VAL A 124 -39.13 6.20 -17.23
N ALA A 125 -39.10 4.97 -17.73
CA ALA A 125 -39.37 3.79 -16.95
C ALA A 125 -38.22 3.65 -15.93
N GLY A 126 -38.43 4.10 -14.67
CA GLY A 126 -37.38 4.06 -13.68
C GLY A 126 -37.78 4.23 -12.24
N ALA A 127 -39.01 4.60 -11.94
CA ALA A 127 -39.56 4.55 -10.57
C ALA A 127 -40.41 3.27 -10.42
N ARG A 128 -39.77 2.10 -10.38
CA ARG A 128 -40.46 0.91 -9.84
C ARG A 128 -40.53 1.11 -8.33
N GLY A 129 -41.74 1.38 -7.83
CA GLY A 129 -42.05 1.40 -6.42
C GLY A 129 -41.55 0.12 -5.77
N TYR A 130 -40.59 0.25 -4.87
CA TYR A 130 -40.13 -0.85 -4.04
C TYR A 130 -41.30 -1.29 -3.16
N GLY A 131 -41.77 -2.52 -3.38
CA GLY A 131 -42.86 -3.11 -2.65
C GLY A 131 -42.63 -3.06 -1.13
N HIS A 132 -43.65 -2.81 -0.40
CA HIS A 132 -43.73 -2.79 1.07
C HIS A 132 -43.03 -4.00 1.68
N GLY A 133 -41.83 -3.80 2.29
CA GLY A 133 -41.10 -4.85 3.00
C GLY A 133 -39.60 -4.67 3.08
N TYR A 134 -38.98 -3.83 2.28
CA TYR A 134 -37.52 -3.56 2.38
C TYR A 134 -37.25 -2.54 3.49
N CYS A 135 -36.83 -3.04 4.65
CA CYS A 135 -36.20 -2.19 5.65
C CYS A 135 -34.78 -1.90 5.14
N HIS A 136 -34.60 -0.77 4.46
CA HIS A 136 -33.30 -0.35 3.97
C HIS A 136 -32.29 -0.34 5.13
N GLN A 137 -31.26 -1.18 5.05
CA GLN A 137 -30.21 -1.25 6.07
C GLN A 137 -29.57 0.13 6.29
N ARG A 138 -29.53 0.95 5.24
CA ARG A 138 -29.02 2.33 5.29
C ARG A 138 -29.92 3.24 6.12
N VAL A 139 -31.24 3.14 5.98
CA VAL A 139 -32.22 3.87 6.81
C VAL A 139 -32.06 3.48 8.28
N ALA A 140 -31.92 2.18 8.56
CA ALA A 140 -31.67 1.70 9.92
C ALA A 140 -30.33 2.20 10.47
N ALA A 141 -29.30 2.27 9.64
CA ALA A 141 -27.99 2.82 10.02
C ALA A 141 -28.06 4.34 10.30
N LEU A 142 -28.77 5.11 9.48
CA LEU A 142 -29.03 6.54 9.72
C LEU A 142 -29.64 6.76 11.09
N ARG A 143 -30.74 6.05 11.41
CA ARG A 143 -31.45 6.15 12.69
C ARG A 143 -30.57 5.80 13.89
N ARG A 144 -29.81 4.68 13.80
CA ARG A 144 -28.92 4.23 14.90
C ARG A 144 -27.82 5.26 15.19
N ARG A 145 -27.36 5.99 14.16
CA ARG A 145 -26.25 6.94 14.26
C ARG A 145 -26.70 8.39 14.43
N GLY A 146 -28.01 8.64 14.65
CA GLY A 146 -28.56 9.97 14.84
C GLY A 146 -28.48 10.87 13.59
N ARG A 147 -28.40 10.27 12.40
CA ARG A 147 -28.33 10.98 11.11
C ARG A 147 -29.70 11.07 10.49
N GLY A 148 -30.10 12.29 10.02
CA GLY A 148 -31.41 12.57 9.44
C GLY A 148 -31.49 12.20 7.96
N CYS A 149 -30.43 12.45 7.23
CA CYS A 149 -30.33 12.12 5.79
C CYS A 149 -28.89 11.88 5.36
N CYS A 150 -28.73 11.27 4.19
CA CYS A 150 -27.44 11.16 3.51
C CYS A 150 -27.58 11.33 2.01
N VAL A 151 -26.50 11.72 1.37
CA VAL A 151 -26.26 11.60 -0.06
C VAL A 151 -25.18 10.54 -0.29
N VAL A 152 -25.41 9.67 -1.27
CA VAL A 152 -24.50 8.60 -1.65
C VAL A 152 -24.14 8.79 -3.11
N ALA A 153 -22.85 8.89 -3.40
CA ALA A 153 -22.35 9.07 -4.75
C ALA A 153 -21.43 7.90 -5.13
N PRO A 154 -21.74 7.15 -6.20
CA PRO A 154 -20.87 6.08 -6.69
C PRO A 154 -19.53 6.63 -7.17
N ILE A 155 -18.45 5.95 -6.79
CA ILE A 155 -17.11 6.25 -7.27
C ILE A 155 -16.75 5.22 -8.34
N VAL A 156 -16.35 5.73 -9.49
CA VAL A 156 -16.07 4.95 -10.68
C VAL A 156 -14.63 5.09 -11.09
N LEU A 157 -13.89 3.98 -11.12
CA LEU A 157 -12.53 3.92 -11.62
C LEU A 157 -12.42 2.99 -12.82
N HIS A 158 -11.79 3.45 -13.89
CA HIS A 158 -11.56 2.67 -15.11
C HIS A 158 -12.85 2.03 -15.70
N GLY A 159 -13.95 2.78 -15.66
CA GLY A 159 -15.24 2.29 -16.14
C GLY A 159 -15.88 1.22 -15.25
N ARG A 160 -15.46 1.06 -14.01
CA ARG A 160 -16.02 0.11 -13.04
C ARG A 160 -16.32 0.78 -11.72
N ALA A 161 -17.41 0.37 -11.07
CA ALA A 161 -17.70 0.83 -9.72
C ALA A 161 -16.57 0.39 -8.79
N TRP A 162 -15.96 1.35 -8.15
CA TRP A 162 -14.88 1.14 -7.17
C TRP A 162 -15.42 1.13 -5.76
N GLY A 163 -16.37 2.00 -5.46
CA GLY A 163 -16.94 2.17 -4.14
C GLY A 163 -17.94 3.32 -4.10
N GLU A 164 -18.12 3.92 -2.94
CA GLU A 164 -19.05 5.03 -2.77
C GLU A 164 -18.48 6.11 -1.83
N LEU A 165 -18.87 7.34 -2.11
CA LEU A 165 -18.75 8.49 -1.23
C LEU A 165 -20.10 8.70 -0.53
N TYR A 166 -20.07 8.74 0.79
CA TYR A 166 -21.23 8.93 1.64
C TYR A 166 -21.09 10.22 2.44
N VAL A 167 -22.09 11.08 2.43
CA VAL A 167 -22.11 12.30 3.24
C VAL A 167 -23.47 12.39 3.95
N ALA A 168 -23.48 12.70 5.25
CA ALA A 168 -24.69 12.76 6.05
C ALA A 168 -24.83 14.07 6.82
N ARG A 169 -26.07 14.42 7.13
CA ARG A 169 -26.49 15.48 8.05
C ARG A 169 -27.20 14.89 9.27
N PRO A 170 -27.11 15.53 10.43
CA PRO A 170 -27.81 15.08 11.62
C PRO A 170 -29.33 15.29 11.48
N VAL A 171 -30.09 14.68 12.39
CA VAL A 171 -31.53 14.89 12.49
C VAL A 171 -31.82 16.38 12.81
N GLY A 172 -32.78 16.96 12.10
CA GLY A 172 -33.16 18.36 12.26
C GLY A 172 -32.52 19.33 11.28
N GLU A 173 -31.48 18.92 10.58
CA GLU A 173 -30.88 19.70 9.49
C GLU A 173 -31.65 19.50 8.18
N PRO A 174 -31.56 20.48 7.24
CA PRO A 174 -32.23 20.36 5.93
C PRO A 174 -31.82 19.10 5.19
N VAL A 175 -32.77 18.39 4.61
CA VAL A 175 -32.53 17.22 3.78
C VAL A 175 -31.80 17.64 2.52
N PHE A 176 -30.85 16.81 2.07
CA PHE A 176 -30.18 17.02 0.79
C PHE A 176 -31.16 17.02 -0.36
N GLY A 177 -31.03 17.99 -1.27
CA GLY A 177 -31.84 18.08 -2.46
C GLY A 177 -31.19 17.48 -3.69
N ARG A 178 -31.91 17.52 -4.84
CA ARG A 178 -31.39 17.05 -6.12
C ARG A 178 -30.09 17.77 -6.53
N ALA A 179 -30.02 19.08 -6.33
CA ALA A 179 -28.83 19.85 -6.62
C ALA A 179 -27.60 19.46 -5.78
N ASP A 180 -27.82 18.91 -4.58
CA ASP A 180 -26.75 18.38 -3.74
C ASP A 180 -26.31 17.00 -4.23
N ALA A 181 -27.25 16.16 -4.69
CA ALA A 181 -26.92 14.87 -5.33
C ALA A 181 -26.16 15.07 -6.64
N ASP A 182 -26.60 15.97 -7.52
CA ASP A 182 -25.90 16.31 -8.76
C ASP A 182 -24.47 16.80 -8.44
N PHE A 183 -24.32 17.62 -7.42
CA PHE A 183 -23.01 18.10 -6.99
C PHE A 183 -22.16 16.99 -6.35
N ALA A 184 -22.74 16.07 -5.60
CA ALA A 184 -22.06 14.91 -5.04
C ALA A 184 -21.51 13.99 -6.14
N THR A 185 -22.21 13.86 -7.28
CA THR A 185 -21.71 13.14 -8.46
C THR A 185 -20.43 13.78 -9.00
N VAL A 186 -20.39 15.13 -9.09
CA VAL A 186 -19.18 15.86 -9.50
C VAL A 186 -18.03 15.61 -8.52
N LEU A 187 -18.31 15.72 -7.20
CA LEU A 187 -17.30 15.46 -6.15
C LEU A 187 -16.76 14.01 -6.23
N ALA A 188 -17.65 13.02 -6.45
CA ALA A 188 -17.25 11.63 -6.60
C ALA A 188 -16.33 11.41 -7.81
N ALA A 189 -16.54 12.12 -8.92
CA ALA A 189 -15.64 12.09 -10.07
C ALA A 189 -14.25 12.67 -9.74
N VAL A 190 -14.19 13.78 -8.98
CA VAL A 190 -12.92 14.35 -8.50
C VAL A 190 -12.21 13.40 -7.52
N VAL A 191 -12.96 12.79 -6.61
CA VAL A 191 -12.45 11.78 -5.67
C VAL A 191 -11.89 10.58 -6.44
N ALA A 192 -12.60 10.10 -7.46
CA ALA A 192 -12.14 9.03 -8.34
C ALA A 192 -10.78 9.36 -8.99
N ALA A 193 -10.63 10.57 -9.54
CA ALA A 193 -9.38 11.01 -10.14
C ALA A 193 -8.22 11.05 -9.13
N GLY A 194 -8.46 11.57 -7.93
CA GLY A 194 -7.46 11.62 -6.86
C GLY A 194 -7.05 10.22 -6.36
N ILE A 195 -7.99 9.32 -6.17
CA ILE A 195 -7.72 7.91 -5.80
C ILE A 195 -6.90 7.23 -6.90
N SER A 196 -7.31 7.34 -8.17
CA SER A 196 -6.58 6.75 -9.31
C SER A 196 -5.14 7.24 -9.39
N GLN A 197 -4.92 8.53 -9.14
CA GLN A 197 -3.58 9.11 -9.10
C GLN A 197 -2.74 8.53 -7.95
N THR A 198 -3.34 8.39 -6.76
CA THR A 198 -2.66 7.82 -5.59
C THR A 198 -2.31 6.35 -5.80
N GLU A 199 -3.24 5.55 -6.33
CA GLU A 199 -2.99 4.14 -6.67
C GLU A 199 -1.86 3.97 -7.69
N ARG A 200 -1.83 4.84 -8.73
CA ARG A 200 -0.74 4.86 -9.72
C ARG A 200 0.60 5.20 -9.09
N LEU A 201 0.65 6.18 -8.20
CA LEU A 201 1.89 6.56 -7.51
C LEU A 201 2.39 5.42 -6.62
N GLU A 202 1.51 4.74 -5.89
CA GLU A 202 1.87 3.58 -5.08
C GLU A 202 2.36 2.41 -5.94
N GLU A 203 1.72 2.14 -7.07
CA GLU A 203 2.18 1.10 -8.00
C GLU A 203 3.55 1.45 -8.61
N VAL A 204 3.77 2.70 -9.01
CA VAL A 204 5.09 3.17 -9.49
C VAL A 204 6.15 3.06 -8.40
N ARG A 205 5.82 3.44 -7.16
CA ARG A 205 6.73 3.26 -6.01
C ARG A 205 7.05 1.79 -5.78
N LYS A 206 6.03 0.93 -5.79
CA LYS A 206 6.20 -0.52 -5.64
C LYS A 206 7.12 -1.07 -6.71
N LEU A 207 6.86 -0.76 -7.98
CA LEU A 207 7.71 -1.20 -9.11
C LEU A 207 9.13 -0.62 -9.01
N ALA A 208 9.31 0.62 -8.53
CA ALA A 208 10.60 1.27 -8.41
C ALA A 208 11.44 0.75 -7.24
N PHE A 209 10.82 0.28 -6.15
CA PHE A 209 11.50 0.00 -4.89
C PHE A 209 11.31 -1.43 -4.34
N THR A 210 10.55 -2.30 -5.03
CA THR A 210 10.41 -3.71 -4.64
C THR A 210 10.93 -4.65 -5.72
N ASP A 211 11.36 -5.83 -5.30
CA ASP A 211 11.69 -6.95 -6.19
C ASP A 211 10.39 -7.69 -6.55
N PRO A 212 10.06 -7.86 -7.85
CA PRO A 212 8.78 -8.42 -8.27
C PRO A 212 8.60 -9.90 -7.94
N LEU A 213 9.69 -10.65 -7.76
CA LEU A 213 9.64 -12.07 -7.45
C LEU A 213 9.35 -12.30 -5.96
N THR A 214 10.11 -11.62 -5.10
CA THR A 214 10.08 -11.89 -3.65
C THR A 214 9.18 -10.93 -2.88
N GLY A 215 8.77 -9.80 -3.48
CA GLY A 215 8.03 -8.73 -2.81
C GLY A 215 8.86 -7.94 -1.78
N LEU A 216 10.13 -8.27 -1.58
CA LEU A 216 11.05 -7.53 -0.72
C LEU A 216 11.45 -6.20 -1.36
N ALA A 217 12.11 -5.33 -0.58
CA ALA A 217 12.78 -4.17 -1.15
C ALA A 217 13.81 -4.59 -2.21
N ASN A 218 14.02 -3.75 -3.22
CA ASN A 218 15.05 -3.98 -4.22
C ASN A 218 16.35 -3.22 -3.90
N ARG A 219 17.39 -3.39 -4.72
CA ARG A 219 18.68 -2.72 -4.57
C ARG A 219 18.55 -1.20 -4.41
N ARG A 220 17.68 -0.57 -5.21
CA ARG A 220 17.51 0.89 -5.18
C ARG A 220 16.94 1.38 -3.84
N ALA A 221 16.00 0.63 -3.26
CA ALA A 221 15.47 0.94 -1.94
C ALA A 221 16.55 0.85 -0.85
N VAL A 222 17.42 -0.16 -0.94
CA VAL A 222 18.56 -0.33 -0.01
C VAL A 222 19.54 0.83 -0.12
N ASP A 223 19.97 1.17 -1.35
CA ASP A 223 20.94 2.24 -1.57
C ASP A 223 20.45 3.56 -0.95
N MET A 224 19.17 3.92 -1.20
CA MET A 224 18.55 5.10 -0.63
C MET A 224 18.49 5.07 0.91
N ARG A 225 18.01 3.94 1.47
CA ARG A 225 17.84 3.80 2.91
C ARG A 225 19.16 3.73 3.66
N LEU A 226 20.20 3.18 3.02
CA LEU A 226 21.53 3.09 3.59
C LEU A 226 22.23 4.46 3.64
N ASP A 227 22.06 5.30 2.61
CA ASP A 227 22.56 6.68 2.62
C ASP A 227 21.91 7.49 3.76
N GLU A 228 20.58 7.41 3.91
CA GLU A 228 19.83 8.03 5.03
C GLU A 228 20.31 7.51 6.40
N ALA A 229 20.56 6.20 6.51
CA ALA A 229 20.99 5.57 7.76
C ALA A 229 22.39 6.03 8.18
N VAL A 230 23.32 6.12 7.23
CA VAL A 230 24.68 6.59 7.49
C VAL A 230 24.68 8.08 7.88
N GLU A 231 23.83 8.89 7.25
CA GLU A 231 23.68 10.29 7.64
C GLU A 231 23.09 10.42 9.07
N ARG A 232 22.08 9.61 9.39
CA ARG A 232 21.54 9.54 10.77
C ARG A 232 22.60 9.14 11.77
N HIS A 233 23.41 8.11 11.48
CA HIS A 233 24.53 7.70 12.32
C HIS A 233 25.50 8.87 12.61
N ARG A 234 25.77 9.71 11.60
CA ARG A 234 26.65 10.89 11.78
C ARG A 234 26.05 11.97 12.67
N VAL A 235 24.72 12.11 12.68
CA VAL A 235 24.00 13.13 13.45
C VAL A 235 23.76 12.71 14.90
N ASP A 236 23.27 11.50 15.12
CA ASP A 236 22.78 11.04 16.42
C ASP A 236 23.52 9.80 16.98
N GLY A 237 24.47 9.23 16.23
CA GLY A 237 25.21 8.05 16.66
C GLY A 237 24.44 6.74 16.58
N SER A 238 23.25 6.72 15.95
CA SER A 238 22.44 5.50 15.78
C SER A 238 23.27 4.38 15.16
N VAL A 239 23.20 3.17 15.73
CA VAL A 239 23.92 2.02 15.16
C VAL A 239 23.29 1.65 13.81
N VAL A 240 24.13 1.49 12.80
CA VAL A 240 23.73 1.01 11.46
C VAL A 240 24.42 -0.30 11.17
N SER A 241 23.66 -1.33 10.89
CA SER A 241 24.15 -2.66 10.57
C SER A 241 23.61 -3.13 9.23
N LEU A 242 24.48 -3.68 8.39
CA LEU A 242 24.14 -4.28 7.11
C LEU A 242 24.58 -5.74 7.10
N VAL A 243 23.65 -6.63 6.82
CA VAL A 243 23.90 -8.05 6.54
C VAL A 243 23.76 -8.25 5.04
N VAL A 244 24.80 -8.75 4.39
CA VAL A 244 24.75 -9.18 2.97
C VAL A 244 24.71 -10.69 2.94
N CYS A 245 23.80 -11.24 2.15
CA CYS A 245 23.52 -12.67 2.07
C CYS A 245 23.64 -13.14 0.61
N ASP A 246 24.21 -14.31 0.41
CA ASP A 246 24.29 -14.96 -0.90
C ASP A 246 23.78 -16.40 -0.76
N LEU A 247 22.69 -16.72 -1.46
CA LEU A 247 22.02 -18.02 -1.38
C LEU A 247 22.84 -19.06 -2.16
N ASN A 248 23.31 -20.10 -1.43
CA ASN A 248 24.19 -21.09 -2.01
C ASN A 248 23.46 -22.04 -2.98
N GLY A 249 24.08 -22.36 -4.10
CA GLY A 249 23.65 -23.46 -4.98
C GLY A 249 22.48 -23.13 -5.90
N LEU A 250 21.97 -21.89 -5.98
CA LEU A 250 20.84 -21.52 -6.85
C LEU A 250 21.05 -21.94 -8.32
N LYS A 251 22.28 -21.81 -8.84
CA LYS A 251 22.58 -22.22 -10.20
C LYS A 251 22.39 -23.74 -10.40
N TRP A 252 22.85 -24.54 -9.45
CA TRP A 252 22.63 -25.99 -9.50
C TRP A 252 21.15 -26.37 -9.45
N VAL A 253 20.37 -25.69 -8.62
CA VAL A 253 18.90 -25.88 -8.54
C VAL A 253 18.26 -25.55 -9.88
N ASN A 254 18.61 -24.44 -10.49
CA ASN A 254 18.10 -24.04 -11.81
C ASN A 254 18.47 -25.04 -12.92
N ASP A 255 19.74 -25.48 -12.94
CA ASP A 255 20.24 -26.41 -13.95
C ASP A 255 19.62 -27.82 -13.79
N THR A 256 19.27 -28.22 -12.55
CA THR A 256 18.76 -29.58 -12.24
C THR A 256 17.25 -29.64 -12.25
N HIS A 257 16.57 -28.64 -11.70
CA HIS A 257 15.12 -28.65 -11.42
C HIS A 257 14.34 -27.57 -12.21
N GLY A 258 15.06 -26.74 -12.98
CA GLY A 258 14.46 -25.67 -13.77
C GLY A 258 14.25 -24.37 -12.99
N HIS A 259 14.15 -23.26 -13.72
CA HIS A 259 14.02 -21.90 -13.15
C HIS A 259 12.83 -21.71 -12.23
N ALA A 260 11.69 -22.38 -12.48
CA ALA A 260 10.52 -22.27 -11.63
C ALA A 260 10.75 -22.83 -10.21
N VAL A 261 11.67 -23.80 -10.03
CA VAL A 261 12.07 -24.30 -8.72
C VAL A 261 13.02 -23.33 -8.04
N GLY A 262 13.97 -22.76 -8.81
CA GLY A 262 14.85 -21.71 -8.31
C GLY A 262 14.11 -20.46 -7.86
N ASP A 263 13.09 -20.04 -8.61
CA ASP A 263 12.21 -18.90 -8.23
C ASP A 263 11.49 -19.19 -6.91
N ARG A 264 10.93 -20.37 -6.73
CA ARG A 264 10.31 -20.76 -5.45
C ARG A 264 11.30 -20.79 -4.28
N LEU A 265 12.56 -21.22 -4.52
CA LEU A 265 13.59 -21.16 -3.50
C LEU A 265 13.91 -19.71 -3.11
N LEU A 266 14.00 -18.81 -4.07
CA LEU A 266 14.19 -17.37 -3.83
C LEU A 266 13.04 -16.75 -3.05
N GLU A 267 11.77 -17.06 -3.38
CA GLU A 267 10.57 -16.61 -2.66
C GLU A 267 10.55 -17.12 -1.21
N ARG A 268 10.87 -18.41 -1.01
CA ARG A 268 10.95 -19.02 0.33
C ARG A 268 12.04 -18.38 1.18
N PHE A 269 13.25 -18.21 0.62
CA PHE A 269 14.33 -17.53 1.32
C PHE A 269 13.97 -16.08 1.65
N GLY A 270 13.38 -15.34 0.71
CA GLY A 270 12.87 -13.99 0.95
C GLY A 270 11.87 -13.94 2.11
N SER A 271 10.99 -14.91 2.21
CA SER A 271 10.04 -15.03 3.33
C SER A 271 10.74 -15.34 4.67
N VAL A 272 11.79 -16.14 4.66
CA VAL A 272 12.63 -16.42 5.85
C VAL A 272 13.34 -15.14 6.29
N LEU A 273 14.00 -14.44 5.36
CA LEU A 273 14.71 -13.18 5.61
C LEU A 273 13.76 -12.12 6.19
N SER A 274 12.56 -11.98 5.64
CA SER A 274 11.54 -11.04 6.14
C SER A 274 11.12 -11.35 7.57
N ARG A 275 10.89 -12.62 7.89
CA ARG A 275 10.49 -13.04 9.25
C ARG A 275 11.61 -12.84 10.27
N CYS A 276 12.86 -13.17 9.92
CA CYS A 276 14.01 -12.91 10.80
C CYS A 276 14.21 -11.39 10.98
N GLY A 277 14.13 -10.61 9.89
CA GLY A 277 14.25 -9.16 9.92
C GLY A 277 13.17 -8.47 10.75
N ALA A 278 11.95 -9.00 10.79
CA ALA A 278 10.84 -8.46 11.59
C ALA A 278 11.12 -8.44 13.12
N ARG A 279 12.12 -9.19 13.59
CA ARG A 279 12.59 -9.15 14.99
C ARG A 279 13.40 -7.90 15.31
N LEU A 280 13.91 -7.20 14.31
CA LEU A 280 14.66 -5.96 14.45
C LEU A 280 13.74 -4.78 14.08
N PRO A 281 13.38 -3.91 15.00
CA PRO A 281 12.47 -2.79 14.72
C PRO A 281 12.97 -1.93 13.55
N GLY A 282 12.10 -1.73 12.55
CA GLY A 282 12.39 -0.88 11.40
C GLY A 282 13.45 -1.41 10.42
N ALA A 283 13.82 -2.69 10.51
CA ALA A 283 14.75 -3.29 9.58
C ALA A 283 14.15 -3.44 8.17
N LEU A 284 14.99 -3.29 7.15
CA LEU A 284 14.66 -3.44 5.74
C LEU A 284 15.24 -4.73 5.20
N SER A 285 14.38 -5.69 4.83
CA SER A 285 14.75 -6.90 4.12
C SER A 285 14.68 -6.65 2.62
N ALA A 286 15.73 -7.04 1.86
CA ALA A 286 15.80 -6.74 0.44
C ALA A 286 16.46 -7.86 -0.37
N ARG A 287 16.13 -7.90 -1.67
CA ARG A 287 16.84 -8.68 -2.69
C ARG A 287 17.61 -7.73 -3.59
N LEU A 288 18.93 -7.94 -3.67
CA LEU A 288 19.82 -7.09 -4.46
C LEU A 288 19.89 -7.49 -5.94
N GLY A 289 19.57 -8.74 -6.23
CA GLY A 289 19.51 -9.33 -7.56
C GLY A 289 20.06 -10.76 -7.56
N GLY A 290 19.61 -11.61 -8.49
CA GLY A 290 20.06 -13.00 -8.55
C GLY A 290 19.80 -13.75 -7.24
N ASP A 291 20.87 -14.24 -6.63
CA ASP A 291 20.95 -14.94 -5.35
C ASP A 291 21.38 -14.06 -4.16
N GLU A 292 21.55 -12.74 -4.40
CA GLU A 292 22.02 -11.78 -3.40
C GLU A 292 20.84 -11.10 -2.67
N PHE A 293 20.88 -11.11 -1.34
CA PHE A 293 19.92 -10.46 -0.45
C PHE A 293 20.63 -9.62 0.59
N CYS A 294 19.88 -8.77 1.29
CA CYS A 294 20.42 -8.06 2.46
C CYS A 294 19.36 -7.74 3.51
N LEU A 295 19.83 -7.45 4.73
CA LEU A 295 19.06 -6.92 5.84
C LEU A 295 19.77 -5.67 6.36
N LEU A 296 19.10 -4.53 6.30
CA LEU A 296 19.58 -3.26 6.84
C LEU A 296 18.82 -2.97 8.15
N ALA A 297 19.53 -2.79 9.25
CA ALA A 297 18.97 -2.42 10.55
C ALA A 297 19.56 -1.09 11.02
N VAL A 298 18.72 -0.23 11.60
CA VAL A 298 19.10 1.09 12.14
C VAL A 298 18.54 1.20 13.55
N GLY A 299 19.42 1.34 14.54
CA GLY A 299 19.08 1.41 15.96
C GLY A 299 19.46 0.16 16.77
N PRO A 300 19.05 -1.06 16.36
CA PRO A 300 19.44 -2.30 17.05
C PRO A 300 20.96 -2.45 17.20
N GLY A 301 21.37 -3.02 18.34
CA GLY A 301 22.79 -3.30 18.63
C GLY A 301 23.42 -4.29 17.66
N ALA A 302 24.75 -4.22 17.48
CA ALA A 302 25.47 -5.12 16.57
C ALA A 302 25.23 -6.61 16.90
N ASP A 303 25.22 -6.97 18.18
CA ASP A 303 25.05 -8.36 18.62
C ASP A 303 23.61 -8.88 18.40
N GLU A 304 22.60 -8.01 18.47
CA GLU A 304 21.22 -8.37 18.13
C GLU A 304 21.10 -8.72 16.62
N VAL A 305 21.79 -7.96 15.77
CA VAL A 305 21.83 -8.23 14.33
C VAL A 305 22.59 -9.52 14.02
N VAL A 306 23.68 -9.78 14.74
CA VAL A 306 24.43 -11.06 14.61
C VAL A 306 23.53 -12.24 14.99
N ALA A 307 22.79 -12.16 16.11
CA ALA A 307 21.88 -13.22 16.54
C ALA A 307 20.79 -13.51 15.49
N VAL A 308 20.21 -12.46 14.87
CA VAL A 308 19.22 -12.60 13.80
C VAL A 308 19.84 -13.19 12.54
N ALA A 309 21.05 -12.82 12.19
CA ALA A 309 21.76 -13.38 11.02
C ALA A 309 22.17 -14.85 11.22
N THR A 310 22.50 -15.25 12.45
CA THR A 310 22.75 -16.65 12.81
C THR A 310 21.48 -17.49 12.64
N GLU A 311 20.36 -17.06 13.18
CA GLU A 311 19.05 -17.70 12.95
C GLU A 311 18.70 -17.78 11.47
N LEU A 312 18.99 -16.73 10.69
CA LEU A 312 18.79 -16.73 9.24
C LEU A 312 19.60 -17.83 8.55
N CYS A 313 20.87 -18.02 8.92
CA CYS A 313 21.74 -19.07 8.39
C CYS A 313 21.18 -20.47 8.69
N GLU A 314 20.74 -20.70 9.95
CA GLU A 314 20.15 -21.97 10.37
C GLU A 314 18.89 -22.29 9.55
N ARG A 315 17.93 -21.36 9.50
CA ARG A 315 16.67 -21.52 8.75
C ARG A 315 16.87 -21.65 7.23
N ALA A 316 17.89 -20.99 6.68
CA ALA A 316 18.24 -21.13 5.27
C ALA A 316 18.75 -22.54 4.95
N GLY A 317 19.46 -23.19 5.88
CA GLY A 317 19.92 -24.58 5.77
C GLY A 317 18.77 -25.59 5.76
N GLU A 318 17.62 -25.27 6.34
CA GLU A 318 16.40 -26.12 6.39
C GLU A 318 15.54 -26.02 5.12
N LEU A 319 15.85 -25.08 4.20
CA LEU A 319 15.05 -24.91 2.99
C LEU A 319 15.22 -26.09 2.03
N GLU A 320 14.12 -26.61 1.54
CA GLU A 320 14.09 -27.62 0.48
C GLU A 320 14.80 -27.09 -0.78
N PHE A 321 15.73 -27.87 -1.32
CA PHE A 321 16.66 -27.53 -2.40
C PHE A 321 17.73 -26.47 -2.05
N GLY A 322 17.71 -25.91 -0.82
CA GLY A 322 18.70 -24.93 -0.38
C GLY A 322 20.01 -25.61 0.06
N ASN A 323 21.14 -24.96 -0.24
CA ASN A 323 22.46 -25.31 0.31
C ASN A 323 22.93 -24.30 1.35
N GLY A 324 21.97 -23.71 2.10
CA GLY A 324 22.23 -22.66 3.06
C GLY A 324 22.53 -21.31 2.41
N VAL A 325 23.05 -20.39 3.21
CA VAL A 325 23.35 -19.00 2.82
C VAL A 325 24.69 -18.58 3.39
N ALA A 326 25.50 -17.84 2.64
CA ALA A 326 26.70 -17.18 3.14
C ALA A 326 26.36 -15.75 3.56
N CYS A 327 26.52 -15.43 4.85
CA CYS A 327 26.18 -14.13 5.42
C CYS A 327 27.43 -13.37 5.87
N GLY A 328 27.51 -12.08 5.50
CA GLY A 328 28.53 -11.15 5.98
C GLY A 328 27.89 -9.93 6.63
N ILE A 329 28.39 -9.50 7.76
CA ILE A 329 27.86 -8.42 8.56
C ILE A 329 28.88 -7.29 8.69
N ALA A 330 28.44 -6.05 8.52
CA ALA A 330 29.17 -4.86 8.95
C ALA A 330 28.26 -3.96 9.79
N SER A 331 28.73 -3.56 10.95
CA SER A 331 28.00 -2.70 11.87
C SER A 331 28.86 -1.53 12.35
N THR A 332 28.28 -0.34 12.44
CA THR A 332 28.97 0.81 13.06
C THR A 332 29.15 0.63 14.57
N GLY A 333 28.51 -0.37 15.18
CA GLY A 333 28.74 -0.79 16.56
C GLY A 333 29.95 -1.71 16.76
N ASP A 334 30.57 -2.19 15.67
CA ASP A 334 31.78 -3.02 15.70
C ASP A 334 33.04 -2.19 15.36
N PRO A 335 34.27 -2.66 15.69
CA PRO A 335 35.52 -1.92 15.47
C PRO A 335 35.94 -1.92 13.99
N ILE A 336 35.09 -1.39 13.09
CA ILE A 336 35.31 -1.30 11.64
C ILE A 336 35.95 0.02 11.18
N GLY A 337 36.28 0.90 12.13
CA GLY A 337 36.74 2.27 11.84
C GLY A 337 35.61 3.20 11.38
N PRO A 338 35.92 4.47 11.09
CA PRO A 338 34.89 5.47 10.73
C PRO A 338 34.12 5.08 9.46
N VAL A 339 32.81 5.05 9.53
CA VAL A 339 31.93 4.84 8.38
C VAL A 339 31.52 6.20 7.83
N VAL A 340 32.24 6.64 6.79
CA VAL A 340 32.04 7.94 6.15
C VAL A 340 31.05 7.90 4.98
N SER A 341 30.63 6.72 4.54
CA SER A 341 29.70 6.55 3.43
C SER A 341 29.00 5.18 3.45
N ALA A 342 27.80 5.12 2.91
CA ALA A 342 27.05 3.88 2.67
C ALA A 342 27.88 2.86 1.88
N ARG A 343 28.62 3.32 0.87
CA ARG A 343 29.49 2.47 0.05
C ARG A 343 30.56 1.75 0.89
N ARG A 344 31.14 2.41 1.91
CA ARG A 344 32.14 1.77 2.78
C ARG A 344 31.49 0.65 3.62
N LEU A 345 30.35 0.92 4.22
CA LEU A 345 29.64 -0.10 5.01
C LEU A 345 29.25 -1.31 4.15
N PHE A 346 28.74 -1.05 2.95
CA PHE A 346 28.41 -2.11 2.00
C PHE A 346 29.63 -2.97 1.63
N ARG A 347 30.78 -2.35 1.32
CA ARG A 347 32.01 -3.09 1.00
C ARG A 347 32.52 -3.95 2.15
N LEU A 348 32.36 -3.49 3.38
CA LEU A 348 32.74 -4.27 4.57
C LEU A 348 31.85 -5.51 4.74
N ALA A 349 30.54 -5.36 4.57
CA ALA A 349 29.59 -6.48 4.63
C ALA A 349 29.81 -7.47 3.49
N ASP A 350 30.04 -6.97 2.26
CA ASP A 350 30.36 -7.78 1.08
C ASP A 350 31.68 -8.56 1.24
N ALA A 351 32.73 -7.93 1.78
CA ALA A 351 34.00 -8.61 2.07
C ALA A 351 33.84 -9.71 3.14
N ALA A 352 33.00 -9.46 4.15
CA ALA A 352 32.65 -10.46 5.17
C ALA A 352 31.86 -11.62 4.56
N GLN A 353 30.88 -11.34 3.70
CA GLN A 353 30.11 -12.35 2.96
C GLN A 353 31.00 -13.20 2.06
N TYR A 354 31.95 -12.57 1.34
CA TYR A 354 32.91 -13.30 0.53
C TYR A 354 33.75 -14.28 1.35
N ARG A 355 34.18 -13.88 2.55
CA ARG A 355 34.88 -14.76 3.50
C ARG A 355 33.98 -15.91 3.97
N ALA A 356 32.75 -15.65 4.33
CA ALA A 356 31.79 -16.69 4.71
C ALA A 356 31.63 -17.72 3.57
N LYS A 357 31.48 -17.26 2.33
CA LYS A 357 31.33 -18.11 1.14
C LYS A 357 32.59 -18.94 0.86
N ALA A 358 33.79 -18.32 0.95
CA ALA A 358 35.07 -19.01 0.74
C ALA A 358 35.33 -20.09 1.79
N ALA A 359 34.97 -19.81 3.06
CA ALA A 359 35.11 -20.76 4.16
C ALA A 359 33.97 -21.79 4.23
N ARG A 360 32.93 -21.66 3.39
CA ARG A 360 31.67 -22.44 3.51
C ARG A 360 31.09 -22.38 4.93
N SER A 361 31.17 -21.21 5.54
CA SER A 361 30.72 -21.00 6.92
C SER A 361 29.19 -21.20 7.02
N LEU A 362 28.79 -21.90 8.07
CA LEU A 362 27.38 -22.03 8.46
C LEU A 362 26.93 -20.86 9.35
N GLU A 363 27.87 -20.05 9.84
CA GLU A 363 27.63 -18.88 10.68
C GLU A 363 28.01 -17.60 9.92
N PRO A 364 27.39 -16.46 10.26
CA PRO A 364 27.73 -15.19 9.63
C PRO A 364 29.16 -14.75 10.02
N VAL A 365 29.87 -14.14 9.08
CA VAL A 365 31.18 -13.52 9.31
C VAL A 365 30.97 -12.03 9.59
N VAL A 366 31.61 -11.51 10.68
CA VAL A 366 31.42 -10.12 11.13
C VAL A 366 32.68 -9.30 10.84
N ALA A 367 32.53 -8.22 10.06
CA ALA A 367 33.61 -7.27 9.84
C ALA A 367 34.02 -6.59 11.17
N GLY A 368 35.32 -6.41 11.36
CA GLY A 368 35.87 -5.81 12.57
C GLY A 368 36.17 -6.80 13.68
N ARG A 369 35.49 -7.95 13.72
CA ARG A 369 35.82 -9.06 14.64
C ARG A 369 36.90 -9.96 14.02
N ASP A 370 37.02 -9.92 12.70
CA ASP A 370 38.13 -10.55 11.93
C ASP A 370 38.89 -9.47 11.15
N GLY A 371 40.14 -9.21 11.54
CA GLY A 371 40.97 -8.14 10.97
C GLY A 371 41.27 -8.30 9.46
N GLU A 372 41.18 -9.51 8.90
CA GLU A 372 41.39 -9.75 7.46
C GLU A 372 40.24 -9.20 6.60
N VAL A 373 39.00 -9.19 7.12
CA VAL A 373 37.83 -8.65 6.40
C VAL A 373 38.03 -7.17 6.09
N ILE A 374 38.53 -6.39 7.03
CA ILE A 374 38.79 -4.97 6.83
C ILE A 374 39.81 -4.75 5.71
N ARG A 375 40.86 -5.53 5.68
CA ARG A 375 41.88 -5.43 4.63
C ARG A 375 41.32 -5.76 3.24
N LEU A 376 40.48 -6.78 3.14
CA LEU A 376 39.80 -7.13 1.88
C LEU A 376 38.90 -5.99 1.38
N ALA A 377 38.17 -5.36 2.28
CA ALA A 377 37.28 -4.25 1.94
C ALA A 377 38.03 -3.01 1.44
N ASP A 378 39.26 -2.78 1.88
CA ASP A 378 40.07 -1.64 1.47
C ASP A 378 40.85 -1.91 0.16
N SER A 379 40.89 -3.16 -0.32
CA SER A 379 41.43 -3.49 -1.61
C SER A 379 40.57 -2.94 -2.76
N PRO A 380 41.14 -2.45 -3.87
CA PRO A 380 40.35 -2.01 -5.01
C PRO A 380 39.51 -3.19 -5.52
N PRO A 381 38.25 -2.96 -5.92
CA PRO A 381 37.38 -4.01 -6.45
C PRO A 381 38.10 -4.67 -7.65
N LYS A 382 38.17 -6.00 -7.66
CA LYS A 382 38.62 -6.72 -8.85
C LYS A 382 37.75 -6.23 -10.02
N PRO A 383 38.38 -5.90 -11.20
CA PRO A 383 37.62 -5.52 -12.37
C PRO A 383 36.61 -6.64 -12.63
N ALA A 384 35.34 -6.27 -12.76
CA ALA A 384 34.27 -7.21 -13.08
C ALA A 384 34.71 -7.95 -14.35
N HIS A 385 35.08 -9.21 -14.21
CA HIS A 385 35.33 -10.05 -15.36
C HIS A 385 34.06 -10.07 -16.19
N ASP A 386 34.17 -9.50 -17.38
CA ASP A 386 33.19 -9.27 -18.41
C ASP A 386 32.31 -10.52 -18.64
N ARG A 387 31.20 -10.63 -17.91
CA ARG A 387 30.17 -11.67 -18.11
C ARG A 387 29.39 -11.47 -19.43
N ARG A 388 29.76 -10.46 -20.24
CA ARG A 388 29.14 -10.14 -21.55
C ARG A 388 29.76 -10.85 -22.76
N ARG A 389 30.83 -11.64 -22.61
CA ARG A 389 31.51 -12.29 -23.73
C ARG A 389 31.02 -13.70 -24.11
N LEU A 390 29.86 -14.15 -23.59
CA LEU A 390 29.29 -15.46 -23.97
C LEU A 390 27.95 -15.34 -24.75
N ARG A 391 27.74 -14.25 -25.48
CA ARG A 391 26.81 -14.20 -26.62
C ARG A 391 27.58 -13.88 -27.89
N GLY A 392 28.48 -14.78 -28.27
CA GLY A 392 29.17 -14.80 -29.53
C GLY A 392 28.51 -15.80 -30.44
N ASN A 393 27.99 -15.28 -31.54
CA ASN A 393 27.83 -15.88 -32.85
C ASN A 393 28.02 -17.40 -32.99
N HIS A 394 26.93 -18.06 -33.34
CA HIS A 394 27.01 -19.17 -34.28
C HIS A 394 26.23 -18.81 -35.56
N PRO A 395 26.78 -19.20 -36.76
CA PRO A 395 26.35 -18.79 -38.08
C PRO A 395 24.95 -19.28 -38.47
#